data_b49369dbda2c34aa4206094831dc6df6
#
_entry.id   b49369dbda2c34aa4206094831dc6df6
#
_cell.length_a   1.000
_cell.length_b   1.000
_cell.length_c   1.000
_cell.angle_alpha   90.00
_cell.angle_beta   90.00
_cell.angle_gamma   90.00
#
_symmetry.space_group_name_H-M   'P 1'
#
loop_
_entity.id
_entity.type
_entity.pdbx_description
1 polymer ?
#
loop_
_entity_poly.entity_id
_entity_poly.type
_entity_poly.pdbx_seq_one_letter_code
_entity_poly.pdbx_strand_id
1 'polypeptide(L)'
;MKVKLYGTTRCIWCDRVAILLEKHGADVEKIDVSGSKELLAEMQAAAAPKGNNFSQPVTSVPQVIIDDKYIGGYTEVERYLKRL
;
A
#
# COMPACT_ATOMS: atom_id res chain seq x y z
N MET A 1 10.83 10.69 0.01
CA MET A 1 10.17 9.37 0.11
C MET A 1 8.99 9.36 -0.85
N LYS A 2 9.07 8.53 -1.86
CA LYS A 2 7.99 8.38 -2.85
C LYS A 2 7.16 7.15 -2.50
N VAL A 3 5.86 7.34 -2.38
CA VAL A 3 4.96 6.31 -1.90
C VAL A 3 3.85 6.05 -2.91
N LYS A 4 3.61 4.77 -3.22
CA LYS A 4 2.43 4.33 -3.93
C LYS A 4 1.50 3.66 -2.93
N LEU A 5 0.30 4.20 -2.81
CA LEU A 5 -0.73 3.69 -1.90
C LEU A 5 -1.88 3.13 -2.72
N TYR A 6 -1.97 1.81 -2.76
CA TYR A 6 -3.09 1.13 -3.41
C TYR A 6 -4.24 0.99 -2.42
N GLY A 7 -5.39 1.51 -2.79
CA GLY A 7 -6.54 1.50 -1.90
C GLY A 7 -7.86 1.57 -2.64
N THR A 8 -8.92 1.78 -1.87
CA THR A 8 -10.27 1.94 -2.40
C THR A 8 -10.90 3.22 -1.86
N THR A 9 -12.04 3.62 -2.45
CA THR A 9 -12.67 4.91 -2.13
C THR A 9 -13.26 4.98 -0.74
N ARG A 10 -13.59 3.87 -0.11
CA ARG A 10 -14.22 3.85 1.22
C ARG A 10 -13.39 3.07 2.23
N CYS A 11 -12.11 3.28 2.22
CA CYS A 11 -11.20 2.57 3.09
C CYS A 11 -10.67 3.50 4.17
N ILE A 12 -11.16 3.34 5.39
CA ILE A 12 -10.70 4.14 6.54
C ILE A 12 -9.20 3.95 6.76
N TRP A 13 -8.72 2.71 6.66
CA TRP A 13 -7.30 2.42 6.87
C TRP A 13 -6.42 3.00 5.77
N CYS A 14 -6.95 3.09 4.55
CA CYS A 14 -6.24 3.76 3.46
C CYS A 14 -6.06 5.25 3.78
N ASP A 15 -7.09 5.89 4.30
CA ASP A 15 -7.03 7.30 4.70
C ASP A 15 -6.06 7.50 5.86
N ARG A 16 -6.11 6.62 6.84
CA ARG A 16 -5.22 6.71 8.02
C ARG A 16 -3.76 6.54 7.64
N VAL A 17 -3.46 5.59 6.76
CA VAL A 17 -2.08 5.38 6.35
C VAL A 17 -1.58 6.55 5.49
N ALA A 18 -2.44 7.13 4.67
CA ALA A 18 -2.09 8.32 3.89
C ALA A 18 -1.72 9.49 4.80
N ILE A 19 -2.53 9.73 5.83
CA ILE A 19 -2.26 10.80 6.79
C ILE A 19 -0.94 10.54 7.52
N LEU A 20 -0.71 9.31 7.95
CA LEU A 20 0.52 8.94 8.64
C LEU A 20 1.75 9.20 7.76
N LEU A 21 1.68 8.79 6.50
CA LEU A 21 2.78 9.00 5.55
C LEU A 21 3.01 10.48 5.27
N GLU A 22 1.94 11.24 5.09
CA GLU A 22 2.06 12.68 4.82
C GLU A 22 2.67 13.43 6.00
N LYS A 23 2.38 13.01 7.24
CA LYS A 23 3.01 13.58 8.42
C LYS A 23 4.52 13.36 8.46
N HIS A 24 4.99 12.32 7.80
CA HIS A 24 6.43 12.04 7.70
C HIS A 24 7.06 12.66 6.46
N GLY A 25 6.33 13.52 5.77
CA GLY A 25 6.86 14.23 4.60
C GLY A 25 6.90 13.39 3.33
N ALA A 26 6.16 12.29 3.28
CA ALA A 26 6.12 11.43 2.11
C ALA A 26 5.31 12.06 0.98
N ASP A 27 5.74 11.81 -0.25
CA ASP A 27 4.99 12.15 -1.46
C ASP A 27 4.13 10.93 -1.82
N VAL A 28 2.84 11.01 -1.52
CA VAL A 28 1.93 9.87 -1.63
C VAL A 28 1.10 9.95 -2.90
N GLU A 29 1.26 8.94 -3.75
CA GLU A 29 0.41 8.73 -4.90
C GLU A 29 -0.67 7.73 -4.53
N LYS A 30 -1.92 8.17 -4.50
CA LYS A 30 -3.06 7.31 -4.19
C LYS A 30 -3.56 6.65 -5.46
N ILE A 31 -3.62 5.33 -5.46
CA ILE A 31 -4.04 4.53 -6.60
C ILE A 31 -5.30 3.76 -6.21
N ASP A 32 -6.44 4.14 -6.79
CA ASP A 32 -7.72 3.49 -6.51
C ASP A 32 -7.86 2.24 -7.38
N VAL A 33 -7.90 1.07 -6.74
CA VAL A 33 -8.01 -0.21 -7.44
C VAL A 33 -9.45 -0.71 -7.54
N SER A 34 -10.42 0.01 -6.98
CA SER A 34 -11.80 -0.45 -6.87
C SER A 34 -12.50 -0.53 -8.20
N GLY A 35 -12.17 -0.03 -9.21
CA GLY A 35 -12.84 -0.13 -10.53
C GLY A 35 -11.93 -0.66 -11.62
N SER A 36 -10.76 -1.17 -11.27
CA SER A 36 -9.79 -1.55 -12.28
C SER A 36 -9.14 -2.90 -11.96
N LYS A 37 -9.42 -3.88 -12.78
CA LYS A 37 -8.77 -5.19 -12.68
C LYS A 37 -7.26 -5.08 -12.93
N GLU A 38 -6.86 -4.16 -13.79
CA GLU A 38 -5.46 -3.94 -14.11
C GLU A 38 -4.68 -3.38 -12.93
N LEU A 39 -5.25 -2.38 -12.25
CA LEU A 39 -4.61 -1.80 -11.07
C LEU A 39 -4.60 -2.78 -9.90
N LEU A 40 -5.66 -3.58 -9.75
CA LEU A 40 -5.67 -4.62 -8.74
C LEU A 40 -4.57 -5.66 -9.00
N ALA A 41 -4.41 -6.08 -10.23
CA ALA A 41 -3.36 -7.02 -10.61
C ALA A 41 -1.97 -6.42 -10.37
N GLU A 42 -1.79 -5.14 -10.64
CA GLU A 42 -0.53 -4.43 -10.36
C GLU A 42 -0.22 -4.45 -8.86
N MET A 43 -1.22 -4.18 -8.03
CA MET A 43 -1.08 -4.26 -6.57
C MET A 43 -0.68 -5.65 -6.11
N GLN A 44 -1.37 -6.67 -6.62
CA GLN A 44 -1.09 -8.06 -6.26
C GLN A 44 0.33 -8.48 -6.67
N ALA A 45 0.76 -8.07 -7.86
CA ALA A 45 2.10 -8.37 -8.34
C ALA A 45 3.17 -7.68 -7.47
N ALA A 46 2.92 -6.45 -7.07
CA ALA A 46 3.85 -5.70 -6.21
C ALA A 46 3.97 -6.33 -4.83
N ALA A 47 2.90 -6.91 -4.30
CA ALA A 47 2.88 -7.54 -2.98
C ALA A 47 3.47 -8.96 -2.98
N ALA A 48 3.51 -9.63 -4.12
CA ALA A 48 3.91 -11.03 -4.21
C ALA A 48 5.29 -11.35 -3.63
N PRO A 49 6.34 -10.52 -3.82
CA PRO A 49 7.68 -10.85 -3.32
C PRO A 49 7.81 -10.93 -1.81
N LYS A 50 6.84 -10.42 -1.06
CA LYS A 50 6.91 -10.37 0.41
C LYS A 50 6.26 -11.57 1.08
N GLY A 51 6.26 -12.70 0.41
CA GLY A 51 5.82 -13.95 1.01
C GLY A 51 4.34 -14.25 0.85
N ASN A 52 3.67 -13.57 -0.04
CA ASN A 52 2.30 -13.92 -0.35
C ASN A 52 2.26 -15.26 -1.06
N ASN A 53 1.32 -16.07 -0.67
CA ASN A 53 1.11 -17.36 -1.30
C ASN A 53 0.55 -17.15 -2.70
N PHE A 54 1.14 -17.80 -3.69
CA PHE A 54 0.69 -17.69 -5.08
C PHE A 54 -0.76 -18.15 -5.26
N SER A 55 -1.23 -19.05 -4.42
CA SER A 55 -2.61 -19.51 -4.48
C SER A 55 -3.61 -18.53 -3.85
N GLN A 56 -3.11 -17.52 -3.15
CA GLN A 56 -3.93 -16.54 -2.47
C GLN A 56 -3.41 -15.12 -2.72
N PRO A 57 -3.76 -14.54 -3.88
CA PRO A 57 -3.34 -13.17 -4.16
C PRO A 57 -3.84 -12.19 -3.12
N VAL A 58 -3.08 -11.15 -2.86
CA VAL A 58 -3.46 -10.12 -1.91
C VAL A 58 -4.66 -9.34 -2.46
N THR A 59 -5.74 -9.31 -1.70
CA THR A 59 -6.95 -8.56 -2.06
C THR A 59 -7.27 -7.46 -1.06
N SER A 60 -6.59 -7.43 0.08
CA SER A 60 -6.81 -6.42 1.10
C SER A 60 -6.15 -5.09 0.75
N VAL A 61 -6.72 -4.01 1.25
CA VAL A 61 -6.18 -2.65 1.14
C VAL A 61 -6.12 -2.05 2.53
N PRO A 62 -5.21 -1.11 2.79
CA PRO A 62 -4.24 -0.53 1.88
C PRO A 62 -3.04 -1.44 1.63
N GLN A 63 -2.39 -1.26 0.48
CA GLN A 63 -1.10 -1.87 0.19
C GLN A 63 -0.14 -0.75 -0.20
N VAL A 64 0.99 -0.67 0.46
CA VAL A 64 1.90 0.48 0.36
C VAL A 64 3.26 0.06 -0.14
N ILE A 65 3.76 0.82 -1.11
CA ILE A 65 5.11 0.67 -1.65
C ILE A 65 5.86 1.98 -1.38
N ILE A 66 7.00 1.90 -0.72
CA ILE A 66 7.83 3.06 -0.40
C ILE A 66 9.17 2.92 -1.09
N ASP A 67 9.51 3.89 -1.95
CA ASP A 67 10.77 3.91 -2.71
C ASP A 67 11.02 2.56 -3.40
N ASP A 68 10.00 2.06 -4.09
CA ASP A 68 10.00 0.80 -4.83
C ASP A 68 10.09 -0.47 -3.97
N LYS A 69 9.92 -0.34 -2.66
CA LYS A 69 9.88 -1.49 -1.76
C LYS A 69 8.46 -1.72 -1.24
N TYR A 70 7.97 -2.93 -1.40
CA TYR A 70 6.67 -3.28 -0.82
C TYR A 70 6.78 -3.32 0.69
N ILE A 71 5.91 -2.58 1.37
CA ILE A 71 5.88 -2.50 2.83
C ILE A 71 4.70 -3.30 3.40
N GLY A 72 3.51 -3.07 2.89
CA GLY A 72 2.31 -3.75 3.36
C GLY A 72 1.19 -2.80 3.69
N GLY A 73 0.43 -3.10 4.74
CA GLY A 73 -0.69 -2.29 5.20
C GLY A 73 -0.29 -1.30 6.28
N TYR A 74 -1.29 -0.80 7.00
CA TYR A 74 -1.09 0.25 8.01
C TYR A 74 -0.06 -0.15 9.07
N THR A 75 -0.19 -1.34 9.64
CA THR A 75 0.70 -1.79 10.73
C THR A 75 2.14 -1.86 10.26
N GLU A 76 2.36 -2.41 9.08
CA GLU A 76 3.69 -2.54 8.49
C GLU A 76 4.31 -1.18 8.19
N VAL A 77 3.51 -0.24 7.69
CA VAL A 77 3.96 1.12 7.41
C VAL A 77 4.33 1.83 8.71
N GLU A 78 3.52 1.68 9.75
CA GLU A 78 3.81 2.28 11.05
C GLU A 78 5.15 1.79 11.58
N ARG A 79 5.40 0.49 11.51
CA ARG A 79 6.67 -0.09 11.94
C ARG A 79 7.85 0.43 11.11
N TYR A 80 7.65 0.52 9.80
CA TYR A 80 8.68 1.01 8.90
C TYR A 80 9.08 2.45 9.26
N LEU A 81 8.10 3.32 9.47
CA LEU A 81 8.35 4.72 9.79
C LEU A 81 9.03 4.89 11.14
N LYS A 82 8.75 4.03 12.10
CA LYS A 82 9.41 4.08 13.41
C LYS A 82 10.89 3.70 13.36
N ARG A 83 11.32 3.04 12.29
CA ARG A 83 12.72 2.64 12.11
C ARG A 83 13.56 3.66 11.35
N LEU A 84 12.94 4.70 10.85
CA LEU A 84 13.65 5.74 10.08
C LEU A 84 14.41 6.71 10.99
#